data_2aca07c4f36cc7314e5947ec43cfc0c4
#
_entry.id   2aca07c4f36cc7314e5947ec43cfc0c4
#
_cell.length_a   1.000
_cell.length_b   1.000
_cell.length_c   1.000
_cell.angle_alpha   90.00
_cell.angle_beta   90.00
_cell.angle_gamma   90.00
#
_symmetry.space_group_name_H-M   'P 1'
#
loop_
_entity.id
_entity.type
_entity.pdbx_description
1 polymer ?
#
loop_
_entity_poly.entity_id
_entity_poly.type
_entity_poly.pdbx_seq_one_letter_code
_entity_poly.pdbx_strand_id
1 'polypeptide(L)'
;IQSSVVPLPHQLYALNRAVSRDRIRYLLADEVGLGKTIEAGLVLRELKLRGRVKRILVVAPKGLVRQWQAEMRLHFGEKFQFIEPSELAAFRQWRSGGAGEEENLWRMHDQVICSLDSVKPLEGRRGWSLEQLNTYNRERFEDLISASWDLVIIDEAHRMGGSTEQVARYKLGAALAEASPYLLLLSATPHQGKTDQFMRLMQLLDREAFPDESSVSRDRVRPFVIRTEKRASINAEGQPLFKPRVTRLQAVAWQARHGSQQRLYEAVTDYVRHGYNQAMAAKQRHIGFLMILMQRLVTSSTAAIRTTLEKRQALLEAPQPQANLFENTSADEWADLDGQSQVDLAMQSSGWELEKSEVEMLLELARETEAAGTDAKAEALLELIYKLQ
;
A
#
# COMPACT_ATOMS: atom_id res chain seq x y z
N ILE A 1 11.80 -24.51 18.95
CA ILE A 1 11.39 -23.28 18.23
C ILE A 1 10.93 -22.29 19.30
N GLN A 2 11.71 -21.25 19.54
CA GLN A 2 11.30 -20.13 20.39
C GLN A 2 10.36 -19.21 19.58
N SER A 3 9.18 -19.69 19.26
CA SER A 3 8.13 -18.95 18.56
C SER A 3 6.84 -19.16 19.34
N SER A 4 6.08 -18.10 19.57
CA SER A 4 4.75 -18.19 20.17
C SER A 4 3.68 -18.65 19.17
N VAL A 5 4.07 -18.88 17.91
CA VAL A 5 3.17 -19.30 16.83
C VAL A 5 3.03 -20.81 16.82
N VAL A 6 1.81 -21.29 16.86
CA VAL A 6 1.44 -22.65 16.44
C VAL A 6 1.07 -22.54 14.95
N PRO A 7 1.97 -22.98 14.02
CA PRO A 7 1.72 -22.80 12.60
C PRO A 7 0.54 -23.64 12.13
N LEU A 8 -0.28 -23.08 11.27
CA LEU A 8 -1.39 -23.77 10.60
C LEU A 8 -0.86 -24.67 9.46
N PRO A 9 -1.59 -25.72 9.06
CA PRO A 9 -1.14 -26.65 8.03
C PRO A 9 -0.72 -25.99 6.72
N HIS A 10 -1.41 -24.97 6.25
CA HIS A 10 -1.04 -24.22 5.03
C HIS A 10 0.27 -23.44 5.22
N GLN A 11 0.54 -22.89 6.40
CA GLN A 11 1.78 -22.17 6.70
C GLN A 11 2.97 -23.13 6.75
N LEU A 12 2.79 -24.34 7.28
CA LEU A 12 3.79 -25.40 7.24
C LEU A 12 4.06 -25.87 5.80
N TYR A 13 3.01 -25.99 4.99
CA TYR A 13 3.15 -26.27 3.57
C TYR A 13 3.95 -25.18 2.85
N ALA A 14 3.64 -23.91 3.11
CA ALA A 14 4.36 -22.78 2.54
C ALA A 14 5.84 -22.80 2.94
N LEU A 15 6.14 -23.00 4.23
CA LEU A 15 7.50 -23.14 4.74
C LEU A 15 8.23 -24.28 4.03
N ASN A 16 7.69 -25.50 4.08
CA ASN A 16 8.33 -26.69 3.49
C ASN A 16 8.63 -26.47 2.01
N ARG A 17 7.68 -25.94 1.25
CA ARG A 17 7.84 -25.66 -0.17
C ARG A 17 8.90 -24.58 -0.44
N ALA A 18 8.93 -23.50 0.37
CA ALA A 18 9.89 -22.43 0.20
C ALA A 18 11.33 -22.90 0.46
N VAL A 19 11.55 -23.74 1.49
CA VAL A 19 12.91 -24.17 1.88
C VAL A 19 13.36 -25.48 1.27
N SER A 20 12.53 -26.12 0.40
CA SER A 20 12.85 -27.36 -0.29
C SER A 20 13.81 -27.18 -1.47
N ARG A 21 14.06 -25.95 -1.91
CA ARG A 21 14.96 -25.60 -3.01
C ARG A 21 16.09 -24.71 -2.54
N ASP A 22 17.21 -24.75 -3.23
CA ASP A 22 18.34 -23.87 -2.91
C ASP A 22 18.09 -22.40 -3.26
N ARG A 23 17.39 -22.14 -4.37
CA ARG A 23 16.99 -20.80 -4.79
C ARG A 23 15.61 -20.47 -4.23
N ILE A 24 15.57 -19.66 -3.18
CA ILE A 24 14.33 -19.27 -2.49
C ILE A 24 13.85 -17.94 -3.07
N ARG A 25 13.00 -18.02 -4.09
CA ARG A 25 12.37 -16.87 -4.74
C ARG A 25 10.91 -17.21 -5.00
N TYR A 26 10.01 -16.68 -4.14
CA TYR A 26 8.60 -17.04 -4.16
C TYR A 26 7.69 -15.84 -4.01
N LEU A 27 6.52 -15.93 -4.60
CA LEU A 27 5.36 -15.11 -4.31
C LEU A 27 4.45 -15.86 -3.35
N LEU A 28 4.32 -15.36 -2.11
CA LEU A 28 3.35 -15.81 -1.13
C LEU A 28 2.03 -15.10 -1.43
N ALA A 29 1.07 -15.83 -1.99
CA ALA A 29 -0.16 -15.28 -2.56
C ALA A 29 -1.43 -15.74 -1.83
N ASP A 30 -1.31 -16.13 -0.57
CA ASP A 30 -2.41 -16.55 0.28
C ASP A 30 -3.46 -15.44 0.43
N GLU A 31 -4.72 -15.81 0.56
CA GLU A 31 -5.81 -14.86 0.79
C GLU A 31 -5.57 -14.00 2.04
N VAL A 32 -6.18 -12.81 2.07
CA VAL A 32 -6.11 -11.88 3.21
C VAL A 32 -6.52 -12.60 4.50
N GLY A 33 -5.71 -12.48 5.55
CA GLY A 33 -5.99 -13.05 6.87
C GLY A 33 -5.56 -14.50 7.06
N LEU A 34 -4.82 -15.10 6.12
CA LEU A 34 -4.19 -16.43 6.27
C LEU A 34 -2.80 -16.37 6.89
N GLY A 35 -2.27 -15.16 7.16
CA GLY A 35 -1.02 -14.99 7.89
C GLY A 35 0.23 -15.04 7.01
N LYS A 36 0.24 -14.38 5.85
CA LYS A 36 1.43 -14.26 4.99
C LYS A 36 2.67 -13.74 5.73
N THR A 37 2.50 -12.80 6.66
CA THR A 37 3.59 -12.32 7.53
C THR A 37 4.17 -13.45 8.38
N ILE A 38 3.30 -14.34 8.89
CA ILE A 38 3.72 -15.53 9.64
C ILE A 38 4.49 -16.49 8.74
N GLU A 39 4.00 -16.76 7.53
CA GLU A 39 4.70 -17.60 6.55
C GLU A 39 6.09 -17.06 6.24
N ALA A 40 6.19 -15.75 5.94
CA ALA A 40 7.47 -15.10 5.69
C ALA A 40 8.40 -15.19 6.94
N GLY A 41 7.86 -15.00 8.14
CA GLY A 41 8.58 -15.15 9.40
C GLY A 41 9.09 -16.57 9.65
N LEU A 42 8.30 -17.59 9.32
CA LEU A 42 8.71 -19.00 9.42
C LEU A 42 9.87 -19.30 8.46
N VAL A 43 9.78 -18.85 7.21
CA VAL A 43 10.84 -19.02 6.21
C VAL A 43 12.12 -18.29 6.64
N LEU A 44 11.99 -17.03 7.06
CA LEU A 44 13.10 -16.23 7.59
C LEU A 44 13.80 -16.95 8.75
N ARG A 45 13.02 -17.42 9.72
CA ARG A 45 13.54 -18.10 10.90
C ARG A 45 14.28 -19.39 10.56
N GLU A 46 13.73 -20.18 9.64
CA GLU A 46 14.36 -21.42 9.17
C GLU A 46 15.68 -21.13 8.45
N LEU A 47 15.74 -20.11 7.60
CA LEU A 47 16.97 -19.72 6.91
C LEU A 47 18.05 -19.23 7.87
N LYS A 48 17.67 -18.49 8.91
CA LYS A 48 18.60 -18.07 9.97
C LYS A 48 19.15 -19.27 10.75
N LEU A 49 18.29 -20.23 11.12
CA LEU A 49 18.70 -21.45 11.83
C LEU A 49 19.68 -22.31 11.00
N ARG A 50 19.50 -22.32 9.67
CA ARG A 50 20.43 -22.98 8.75
C ARG A 50 21.71 -22.17 8.48
N GLY A 51 21.85 -20.98 9.05
CA GLY A 51 23.00 -20.09 8.80
C GLY A 51 23.06 -19.54 7.38
N ARG A 52 21.95 -19.58 6.61
CA ARG A 52 21.90 -19.12 5.22
C ARG A 52 21.66 -17.63 5.09
N VAL A 53 21.08 -16.98 6.08
CA VAL A 53 20.77 -15.54 6.07
C VAL A 53 21.16 -14.89 7.39
N LYS A 54 21.76 -13.73 7.30
CA LYS A 54 22.09 -12.83 8.40
C LYS A 54 21.47 -11.46 8.17
N ARG A 55 21.67 -10.92 6.97
CA ARG A 55 21.19 -9.59 6.59
C ARG A 55 19.84 -9.66 5.89
N ILE A 56 18.84 -9.03 6.51
CA ILE A 56 17.44 -9.17 6.08
C ILE A 56 16.82 -7.78 5.92
N LEU A 57 16.22 -7.55 4.76
CA LEU A 57 15.45 -6.35 4.47
C LEU A 57 13.97 -6.69 4.30
N VAL A 58 13.12 -5.93 4.99
CA VAL A 58 11.67 -5.90 4.75
C VAL A 58 11.30 -4.55 4.13
N VAL A 59 10.64 -4.58 2.99
CA VAL A 59 10.07 -3.40 2.33
C VAL A 59 8.56 -3.51 2.37
N ALA A 60 7.88 -2.60 3.08
CA ALA A 60 6.45 -2.65 3.30
C ALA A 60 5.78 -1.28 3.04
N PRO A 61 4.46 -1.24 2.79
CA PRO A 61 3.72 0.03 2.83
C PRO A 61 3.90 0.75 4.18
N LYS A 62 4.00 2.08 4.17
CA LYS A 62 4.25 2.90 5.37
C LYS A 62 3.33 2.54 6.54
N GLY A 63 2.04 2.32 6.28
CA GLY A 63 1.06 1.95 7.31
C GLY A 63 1.28 0.57 7.93
N LEU A 64 2.02 -0.34 7.28
CA LEU A 64 2.25 -1.70 7.77
C LEU A 64 3.61 -1.90 8.46
N VAL A 65 4.54 -0.93 8.36
CA VAL A 65 5.89 -1.05 8.91
C VAL A 65 5.88 -1.36 10.42
N ARG A 66 5.11 -0.62 11.20
CA ARG A 66 5.02 -0.83 12.66
C ARG A 66 4.35 -2.16 13.01
N GLN A 67 3.37 -2.58 12.24
CA GLN A 67 2.74 -3.89 12.39
C GLN A 67 3.75 -5.01 12.13
N TRP A 68 4.54 -4.93 11.06
CA TRP A 68 5.62 -5.86 10.76
C TRP A 68 6.62 -5.98 11.90
N GLN A 69 7.10 -4.86 12.46
CA GLN A 69 8.01 -4.87 13.61
C GLN A 69 7.38 -5.59 14.82
N ALA A 70 6.12 -5.28 15.12
CA ALA A 70 5.40 -5.87 16.24
C ALA A 70 5.20 -7.37 16.05
N GLU A 71 4.75 -7.83 14.88
CA GLU A 71 4.53 -9.24 14.57
C GLU A 71 5.83 -10.04 14.60
N MET A 72 6.91 -9.54 13.99
CA MET A 72 8.22 -10.20 14.01
C MET A 72 8.78 -10.32 15.42
N ARG A 73 8.66 -9.27 16.23
CA ARG A 73 9.10 -9.29 17.63
C ARG A 73 8.26 -10.23 18.49
N LEU A 74 6.93 -10.18 18.36
CA LEU A 74 6.00 -10.97 19.16
C LEU A 74 6.10 -12.46 18.85
N HIS A 75 6.09 -12.80 17.57
CA HIS A 75 5.95 -14.19 17.12
C HIS A 75 7.29 -14.90 16.96
N PHE A 76 8.34 -14.18 16.58
CA PHE A 76 9.62 -14.79 16.23
C PHE A 76 10.80 -14.31 17.08
N GLY A 77 10.58 -13.32 17.97
CA GLY A 77 11.65 -12.69 18.75
C GLY A 77 12.65 -11.88 17.90
N GLU A 78 12.28 -11.58 16.65
CA GLU A 78 13.13 -10.85 15.70
C GLU A 78 12.95 -9.35 15.87
N LYS A 79 14.08 -8.62 15.86
CA LYS A 79 14.08 -7.17 16.05
C LYS A 79 14.54 -6.50 14.77
N PHE A 80 13.62 -5.84 14.10
CA PHE A 80 13.90 -5.04 12.91
C PHE A 80 14.09 -3.57 13.26
N GLN A 81 15.19 -2.97 12.80
CA GLN A 81 15.37 -1.53 12.85
C GLN A 81 14.54 -0.89 11.74
N PHE A 82 13.67 0.05 12.11
CA PHE A 82 12.96 0.87 11.12
C PHE A 82 13.82 2.08 10.77
N ILE A 83 14.28 2.17 9.53
CA ILE A 83 15.01 3.33 9.02
C ILE A 83 14.02 4.32 8.42
N GLU A 84 13.83 5.43 9.12
CA GLU A 84 12.97 6.54 8.70
C GLU A 84 13.74 7.57 7.85
N PRO A 85 13.04 8.37 7.01
CA PRO A 85 13.69 9.46 6.28
C PRO A 85 14.44 10.47 7.15
N SER A 86 13.99 10.67 8.39
CA SER A 86 14.63 11.52 9.40
C SER A 86 15.97 10.97 9.86
N GLU A 87 16.09 9.64 10.01
CA GLU A 87 17.36 8.99 10.38
C GLU A 87 18.41 9.11 9.27
N LEU A 88 18.00 8.98 8.00
CA LEU A 88 18.87 9.21 6.85
C LEU A 88 19.40 10.65 6.82
N ALA A 89 18.54 11.63 7.13
CA ALA A 89 18.95 13.03 7.20
C ALA A 89 19.91 13.29 8.36
N ALA A 90 19.66 12.71 9.53
CA ALA A 90 20.56 12.84 10.70
C ALA A 90 21.91 12.15 10.44
N PHE A 91 21.90 10.98 9.82
CA PHE A 91 23.13 10.28 9.43
C PHE A 91 23.97 11.07 8.43
N ARG A 92 23.34 11.75 7.47
CA ARG A 92 24.01 12.66 6.53
C ARG A 92 24.73 13.78 7.26
N GLN A 93 24.07 14.43 8.22
CA GLN A 93 24.68 15.51 9.00
C GLN A 93 25.88 15.00 9.80
N TRP A 94 25.76 13.84 10.42
CA TRP A 94 26.87 13.20 11.15
C TRP A 94 28.05 12.88 10.23
N ARG A 95 27.82 12.31 9.06
CA ARG A 95 28.84 12.00 8.05
C ARG A 95 29.55 13.25 7.54
N SER A 96 28.83 14.35 7.31
CA SER A 96 29.41 15.63 6.87
C SER A 96 30.32 16.27 7.92
N GLY A 97 30.24 15.85 9.17
CA GLY A 97 31.07 16.32 10.29
C GLY A 97 32.43 15.61 10.45
N GLY A 98 32.85 14.72 9.53
CA GLY A 98 34.18 14.08 9.51
C GLY A 98 34.19 12.56 9.73
N ALA A 99 33.07 11.90 9.85
CA ALA A 99 32.98 10.45 9.74
C ALA A 99 33.10 10.04 8.26
N GLY A 100 33.92 9.03 7.95
CA GLY A 100 34.36 8.69 6.61
C GLY A 100 33.28 8.63 5.54
N GLU A 101 33.58 9.06 4.34
CA GLU A 101 32.67 9.17 3.19
C GLU A 101 32.05 7.85 2.72
N GLU A 102 32.56 6.71 3.17
CA GLU A 102 32.16 5.36 2.75
C GLU A 102 31.12 4.70 3.65
N GLU A 103 30.67 5.33 4.75
CA GLU A 103 29.72 4.70 5.66
C GLU A 103 28.29 4.70 5.11
N ASN A 104 27.67 3.53 5.15
CA ASN A 104 26.32 3.26 4.67
C ASN A 104 25.42 2.86 5.86
N LEU A 105 24.43 3.69 6.17
CA LEU A 105 23.47 3.47 7.28
C LEU A 105 22.79 2.09 7.19
N TRP A 106 22.46 1.65 5.98
CA TRP A 106 21.78 0.38 5.76
C TRP A 106 22.64 -0.83 6.15
N ARG A 107 23.96 -0.68 6.21
CA ARG A 107 24.91 -1.74 6.66
C ARG A 107 25.08 -1.83 8.16
N MET A 108 24.63 -0.83 8.91
CA MET A 108 24.80 -0.79 10.37
C MET A 108 23.91 -1.80 11.12
N HIS A 109 22.86 -2.29 10.48
CA HIS A 109 21.90 -3.23 11.08
C HIS A 109 21.73 -4.48 10.21
N ASP A 110 21.72 -5.65 10.85
CA ASP A 110 21.50 -6.92 10.14
C ASP A 110 20.03 -7.13 9.73
N GLN A 111 19.09 -6.51 10.45
CA GLN A 111 17.66 -6.65 10.17
C GLN A 111 17.02 -5.26 10.08
N VAL A 112 16.58 -4.90 8.89
CA VAL A 112 16.04 -3.58 8.57
C VAL A 112 14.66 -3.71 7.97
N ILE A 113 13.77 -2.78 8.34
CA ILE A 113 12.51 -2.54 7.66
C ILE A 113 12.44 -1.08 7.20
N CYS A 114 11.91 -0.87 6.01
CA CYS A 114 11.70 0.46 5.47
C CYS A 114 10.36 0.57 4.73
N SER A 115 9.91 1.81 4.53
CA SER A 115 8.73 2.08 3.72
C SER A 115 9.10 2.07 2.24
N LEU A 116 8.31 1.38 1.42
CA LEU A 116 8.45 1.32 -0.03
C LEU A 116 8.59 2.71 -0.66
N ASP A 117 7.72 3.63 -0.29
CA ASP A 117 7.69 4.98 -0.88
C ASP A 117 8.85 5.87 -0.40
N SER A 118 9.55 5.52 0.68
CA SER A 118 10.71 6.27 1.18
C SER A 118 12.02 5.92 0.50
N VAL A 119 12.09 4.79 -0.21
CA VAL A 119 13.33 4.26 -0.79
C VAL A 119 13.28 4.08 -2.30
N LYS A 120 12.15 4.33 -2.95
CA LYS A 120 12.05 4.31 -4.41
C LYS A 120 12.91 5.43 -5.03
N PRO A 121 13.59 5.19 -6.17
CA PRO A 121 14.36 6.22 -6.85
C PRO A 121 13.46 7.32 -7.40
N LEU A 122 13.95 8.54 -7.46
CA LEU A 122 13.27 9.68 -8.07
C LEU A 122 14.01 10.09 -9.35
N GLU A 123 13.28 10.31 -10.44
CA GLU A 123 13.83 10.84 -11.70
C GLU A 123 13.87 12.37 -11.71
N GLY A 124 13.00 13.00 -10.94
CA GLY A 124 12.92 14.44 -10.79
C GLY A 124 12.05 14.84 -9.60
N ARG A 125 12.31 16.01 -9.05
CA ARG A 125 11.45 16.64 -8.07
C ARG A 125 11.51 18.15 -8.25
N ARG A 126 10.37 18.78 -8.42
CA ARG A 126 10.29 20.23 -8.65
C ARG A 126 10.97 21.01 -7.53
N GLY A 127 11.76 22.01 -7.90
CA GLY A 127 12.51 22.84 -6.94
C GLY A 127 13.78 22.20 -6.38
N TRP A 128 14.11 20.97 -6.82
CA TRP A 128 15.35 20.31 -6.44
C TRP A 128 16.43 20.49 -7.50
N SER A 129 17.67 20.71 -7.07
CA SER A 129 18.83 20.65 -7.94
C SER A 129 19.15 19.18 -8.27
N LEU A 130 19.91 18.96 -9.34
CA LEU A 130 20.43 17.62 -9.68
C LEU A 130 21.25 17.02 -8.54
N GLU A 131 22.00 17.85 -7.82
CA GLU A 131 22.80 17.42 -6.67
C GLU A 131 21.91 16.91 -5.52
N GLN A 132 20.82 17.62 -5.22
CA GLN A 132 19.86 17.18 -4.19
C GLN A 132 19.18 15.87 -4.60
N LEU A 133 18.83 15.72 -5.87
CA LEU A 133 18.22 14.50 -6.41
C LEU A 133 19.19 13.31 -6.34
N ASN A 134 20.45 13.52 -6.76
CA ASN A 134 21.49 12.51 -6.71
C ASN A 134 21.78 12.09 -5.25
N THR A 135 21.88 13.04 -4.33
CA THR A 135 22.04 12.75 -2.90
C THR A 135 20.89 11.92 -2.35
N TYR A 136 19.64 12.28 -2.70
CA TYR A 136 18.46 11.53 -2.31
C TYR A 136 18.49 10.08 -2.82
N ASN A 137 18.76 9.90 -4.12
CA ASN A 137 18.80 8.58 -4.74
C ASN A 137 19.96 7.74 -4.19
N ARG A 138 21.14 8.33 -3.99
CA ARG A 138 22.28 7.65 -3.39
C ARG A 138 21.92 7.08 -2.02
N GLU A 139 21.47 7.90 -1.09
CA GLU A 139 21.24 7.49 0.29
C GLU A 139 20.09 6.50 0.46
N ARG A 140 19.04 6.63 -0.34
CA ARG A 140 17.80 5.87 -0.17
C ARG A 140 17.70 4.68 -1.08
N PHE A 141 18.30 4.73 -2.25
CA PHE A 141 18.21 3.68 -3.24
C PHE A 141 19.54 2.97 -3.45
N GLU A 142 20.61 3.68 -3.83
CA GLU A 142 21.89 3.05 -4.15
C GLU A 142 22.56 2.42 -2.92
N ASP A 143 22.59 3.13 -1.79
CA ASP A 143 23.13 2.63 -0.53
C ASP A 143 22.32 1.45 0.00
N LEU A 144 20.97 1.48 -0.17
CA LEU A 144 20.09 0.37 0.18
C LEU A 144 20.41 -0.88 -0.65
N ILE A 145 20.51 -0.74 -1.98
CA ILE A 145 20.82 -1.86 -2.88
C ILE A 145 22.20 -2.44 -2.61
N SER A 146 23.21 -1.56 -2.37
CA SER A 146 24.60 -2.00 -2.11
C SER A 146 24.81 -2.56 -0.72
N ALA A 147 23.81 -2.61 0.14
CA ALA A 147 23.95 -3.06 1.53
C ALA A 147 24.14 -4.57 1.70
N SER A 148 24.16 -5.36 0.63
CA SER A 148 24.43 -6.82 0.62
C SER A 148 23.42 -7.62 1.46
N TRP A 149 22.14 -7.55 1.08
CA TRP A 149 21.05 -8.31 1.72
C TRP A 149 21.09 -9.78 1.32
N ASP A 150 20.98 -10.68 2.31
CA ASP A 150 20.83 -12.12 2.04
C ASP A 150 19.38 -12.46 1.67
N LEU A 151 18.40 -11.83 2.36
CA LEU A 151 16.98 -12.02 2.13
C LEU A 151 16.28 -10.66 2.03
N VAL A 152 15.52 -10.50 0.95
CA VAL A 152 14.59 -9.37 0.79
C VAL A 152 13.15 -9.89 0.84
N ILE A 153 12.33 -9.25 1.65
CA ILE A 153 10.89 -9.49 1.76
C ILE A 153 10.16 -8.21 1.33
N ILE A 154 9.29 -8.31 0.33
CA ILE A 154 8.51 -7.17 -0.17
C ILE A 154 7.03 -7.44 0.09
N ASP A 155 6.42 -6.65 0.96
CA ASP A 155 4.99 -6.75 1.23
C ASP A 155 4.17 -5.87 0.29
N GLU A 156 2.92 -6.28 0.03
CA GLU A 156 2.05 -5.72 -1.01
C GLU A 156 2.75 -5.59 -2.37
N ALA A 157 3.49 -6.64 -2.71
CA ALA A 157 4.38 -6.69 -3.87
C ALA A 157 3.67 -6.43 -5.22
N HIS A 158 2.35 -6.54 -5.29
CA HIS A 158 1.59 -6.15 -6.49
C HIS A 158 1.83 -4.68 -6.89
N ARG A 159 2.23 -3.83 -5.94
CA ARG A 159 2.61 -2.42 -6.21
C ARG A 159 3.90 -2.29 -7.00
N MET A 160 4.74 -3.34 -7.01
CA MET A 160 5.99 -3.36 -7.78
C MET A 160 5.78 -3.64 -9.27
N GLY A 161 4.60 -4.16 -9.68
CA GLY A 161 4.32 -4.48 -11.07
C GLY A 161 4.33 -3.26 -12.01
N GLY A 162 4.05 -2.07 -11.48
CA GLY A 162 4.07 -0.82 -12.23
C GLY A 162 3.19 -0.80 -13.49
N SER A 163 3.01 0.36 -14.11
CA SER A 163 2.39 0.47 -15.44
C SER A 163 3.40 0.16 -16.56
N THR A 164 4.68 0.43 -16.31
CA THR A 164 5.81 0.17 -17.21
C THR A 164 7.05 -0.23 -16.39
N GLU A 165 8.11 -0.69 -17.06
CA GLU A 165 9.42 -0.97 -16.42
C GLU A 165 10.11 0.32 -15.94
N GLN A 166 9.68 1.48 -16.40
CA GLN A 166 10.25 2.78 -16.02
C GLN A 166 9.70 3.32 -14.70
N VAL A 167 8.62 2.76 -14.20
CA VAL A 167 8.03 3.19 -12.93
C VAL A 167 8.99 2.96 -11.76
N ALA A 168 9.17 3.96 -10.92
CA ALA A 168 10.15 3.97 -9.83
C ALA A 168 10.01 2.75 -8.87
N ARG A 169 8.78 2.29 -8.64
CA ARG A 169 8.54 1.10 -7.80
C ARG A 169 9.03 -0.19 -8.47
N TYR A 170 8.84 -0.33 -9.78
CA TYR A 170 9.38 -1.48 -10.49
C TYR A 170 10.92 -1.45 -10.50
N LYS A 171 11.54 -0.29 -10.74
CA LYS A 171 13.00 -0.10 -10.67
C LYS A 171 13.54 -0.52 -9.30
N LEU A 172 12.86 -0.11 -8.21
CA LEU A 172 13.23 -0.55 -6.87
C LEU A 172 13.13 -2.07 -6.72
N GLY A 173 12.00 -2.67 -7.11
CA GLY A 173 11.79 -4.12 -7.03
C GLY A 173 12.83 -4.90 -7.82
N ALA A 174 13.12 -4.48 -9.05
CA ALA A 174 14.11 -5.12 -9.93
C ALA A 174 15.53 -5.05 -9.34
N ALA A 175 15.95 -3.86 -8.86
CA ALA A 175 17.26 -3.70 -8.24
C ALA A 175 17.41 -4.53 -6.95
N LEU A 176 16.39 -4.59 -6.10
CA LEU A 176 16.40 -5.45 -4.90
C LEU A 176 16.42 -6.94 -5.26
N ALA A 177 15.69 -7.32 -6.32
CA ALA A 177 15.67 -8.69 -6.80
C ALA A 177 17.03 -9.15 -7.34
N GLU A 178 17.79 -8.26 -7.97
CA GLU A 178 19.16 -8.52 -8.44
C GLU A 178 20.17 -8.53 -7.29
N ALA A 179 20.01 -7.64 -6.31
CA ALA A 179 20.93 -7.48 -5.20
C ALA A 179 20.83 -8.57 -4.12
N SER A 180 19.79 -9.42 -4.14
CA SER A 180 19.57 -10.41 -3.09
C SER A 180 19.41 -11.82 -3.65
N PRO A 181 20.09 -12.85 -3.08
CA PRO A 181 19.93 -14.23 -3.50
C PRO A 181 18.54 -14.79 -3.15
N TYR A 182 17.94 -14.37 -2.02
CA TYR A 182 16.64 -14.83 -1.58
C TYR A 182 15.61 -13.70 -1.61
N LEU A 183 14.45 -13.99 -2.20
CA LEU A 183 13.38 -13.00 -2.38
C LEU A 183 12.02 -13.60 -2.05
N LEU A 184 11.30 -12.97 -1.14
CA LEU A 184 9.89 -13.26 -0.86
C LEU A 184 9.03 -12.05 -1.21
N LEU A 185 8.12 -12.25 -2.15
CA LEU A 185 7.09 -11.28 -2.50
C LEU A 185 5.78 -11.69 -1.82
N LEU A 186 5.11 -10.78 -1.15
CA LEU A 186 3.84 -11.02 -0.46
C LEU A 186 2.74 -10.20 -1.11
N SER A 187 1.67 -10.85 -1.54
CA SER A 187 0.47 -10.14 -2.04
C SER A 187 -0.75 -11.04 -2.03
N ALA A 188 -1.85 -10.59 -1.46
CA ALA A 188 -3.11 -11.33 -1.52
C ALA A 188 -3.80 -11.23 -2.90
N THR A 189 -3.48 -10.19 -3.66
CA THR A 189 -4.07 -9.88 -4.98
C THR A 189 -2.99 -9.65 -6.03
N PRO A 190 -2.14 -10.65 -6.33
CA PRO A 190 -1.00 -10.46 -7.23
C PRO A 190 -1.42 -10.16 -8.67
N HIS A 191 -2.56 -10.69 -9.12
CA HIS A 191 -3.13 -10.43 -10.43
C HIS A 191 -4.40 -9.57 -10.29
N GLN A 192 -4.32 -8.30 -10.66
CA GLN A 192 -5.41 -7.33 -10.57
C GLN A 192 -6.12 -7.13 -11.94
N GLY A 193 -6.21 -8.19 -12.75
CA GLY A 193 -6.80 -8.13 -14.09
C GLY A 193 -5.87 -7.57 -15.18
N LYS A 194 -4.60 -7.29 -14.85
CA LYS A 194 -3.59 -6.76 -15.77
C LYS A 194 -2.43 -7.75 -15.89
N THR A 195 -2.37 -8.48 -16.98
CA THR A 195 -1.36 -9.52 -17.20
C THR A 195 0.05 -8.96 -17.28
N ASP A 196 0.21 -7.81 -17.89
CA ASP A 196 1.49 -7.09 -18.01
C ASP A 196 2.11 -6.74 -16.65
N GLN A 197 1.29 -6.27 -15.71
CA GLN A 197 1.75 -5.96 -14.34
C GLN A 197 2.10 -7.24 -13.57
N PHE A 198 1.31 -8.29 -13.75
CA PHE A 198 1.60 -9.58 -13.12
C PHE A 198 2.86 -10.22 -13.71
N MET A 199 3.06 -10.14 -15.03
CA MET A 199 4.31 -10.58 -15.66
C MET A 199 5.52 -9.87 -15.05
N ARG A 200 5.50 -8.53 -14.96
CA ARG A 200 6.60 -7.78 -14.32
C ARG A 200 6.84 -8.20 -12.88
N LEU A 201 5.78 -8.51 -12.12
CA LEU A 201 5.93 -9.05 -10.78
C LEU A 201 6.64 -10.42 -10.79
N MET A 202 6.29 -11.30 -11.73
CA MET A 202 6.93 -12.60 -11.88
C MET A 202 8.38 -12.48 -12.38
N GLN A 203 8.70 -11.48 -13.19
CA GLN A 203 10.07 -11.15 -13.62
C GLN A 203 11.00 -10.81 -12.44
N LEU A 204 10.47 -10.25 -11.35
CA LEU A 204 11.29 -10.04 -10.12
C LEU A 204 11.76 -11.36 -9.51
N LEU A 205 11.01 -12.43 -9.67
CA LEU A 205 11.39 -13.77 -9.20
C LEU A 205 12.34 -14.48 -10.17
N ASP A 206 12.01 -14.42 -11.47
CA ASP A 206 12.83 -15.03 -12.52
C ASP A 206 12.55 -14.37 -13.87
N ARG A 207 13.48 -13.56 -14.34
CA ARG A 207 13.32 -12.82 -15.61
C ARG A 207 13.42 -13.75 -16.84
N GLU A 208 14.19 -14.81 -16.76
CA GLU A 208 14.36 -15.75 -17.85
C GLU A 208 13.10 -16.63 -18.04
N ALA A 209 12.47 -17.00 -16.93
CA ALA A 209 11.21 -17.76 -16.97
C ALA A 209 10.03 -16.95 -17.52
N PHE A 210 10.06 -15.61 -17.38
CA PHE A 210 8.98 -14.70 -17.76
C PHE A 210 9.44 -13.57 -18.69
N PRO A 211 9.92 -13.87 -19.91
CA PRO A 211 10.44 -12.85 -20.83
C PRO A 211 9.35 -11.92 -21.38
N ASP A 212 8.12 -12.41 -21.53
CA ASP A 212 6.99 -11.70 -22.12
C ASP A 212 5.64 -12.16 -21.53
N GLU A 213 4.54 -11.48 -21.89
CA GLU A 213 3.19 -11.79 -21.39
C GLU A 213 2.71 -13.19 -21.79
N SER A 214 3.14 -13.72 -22.94
CA SER A 214 2.77 -15.06 -23.42
C SER A 214 3.37 -16.18 -22.55
N SER A 215 4.44 -15.86 -21.83
CA SER A 215 5.08 -16.76 -20.88
C SER A 215 4.28 -16.96 -19.59
N VAL A 216 3.30 -16.09 -19.30
CA VAL A 216 2.46 -16.15 -18.09
C VAL A 216 1.38 -17.22 -18.26
N SER A 217 1.73 -18.45 -18.01
CA SER A 217 0.80 -19.58 -17.98
C SER A 217 0.74 -20.20 -16.58
N ARG A 218 -0.35 -20.89 -16.27
CA ARG A 218 -0.55 -21.54 -14.97
C ARG A 218 0.60 -22.48 -14.61
N ASP A 219 1.09 -23.24 -15.57
CA ASP A 219 2.14 -24.25 -15.33
C ASP A 219 3.50 -23.59 -15.08
N ARG A 220 3.81 -22.49 -15.78
CA ARG A 220 5.05 -21.72 -15.57
C ARG A 220 5.02 -20.92 -14.27
N VAL A 221 3.87 -20.37 -13.88
CA VAL A 221 3.70 -19.59 -12.65
C VAL A 221 3.70 -20.49 -11.41
N ARG A 222 3.12 -21.68 -11.47
CA ARG A 222 2.96 -22.62 -10.36
C ARG A 222 4.25 -22.88 -9.55
N PRO A 223 5.44 -23.06 -10.13
CA PRO A 223 6.67 -23.26 -9.37
C PRO A 223 7.09 -22.10 -8.49
N PHE A 224 6.66 -20.89 -8.79
CA PHE A 224 7.05 -19.64 -8.13
C PHE A 224 6.01 -19.08 -7.15
N VAL A 225 4.78 -19.59 -7.20
CA VAL A 225 3.67 -19.06 -6.38
C VAL A 225 3.22 -20.08 -5.35
N ILE A 226 3.15 -19.66 -4.09
CA ILE A 226 2.55 -20.38 -2.99
C ILE A 226 1.24 -19.68 -2.68
N ARG A 227 0.11 -20.39 -2.83
CA ARG A 227 -1.22 -19.82 -2.63
C ARG A 227 -2.17 -20.80 -1.98
N THR A 228 -2.79 -20.36 -0.91
CA THR A 228 -3.90 -21.04 -0.23
C THR A 228 -5.13 -20.15 -0.26
N GLU A 229 -6.29 -20.74 -0.45
CA GLU A 229 -7.58 -20.08 -0.37
C GLU A 229 -8.23 -20.42 0.99
N LYS A 230 -8.98 -19.48 1.57
CA LYS A 230 -9.68 -19.70 2.85
C LYS A 230 -10.58 -20.95 2.83
N ARG A 231 -11.24 -21.20 1.70
CA ARG A 231 -12.09 -22.38 1.53
C ARG A 231 -11.35 -23.73 1.60
N ALA A 232 -10.04 -23.71 1.33
CA ALA A 232 -9.17 -24.90 1.37
C ALA A 232 -8.34 -24.98 2.65
N SER A 233 -8.43 -23.97 3.52
CA SER A 233 -7.67 -23.90 4.76
C SER A 233 -8.31 -24.77 5.84
N ILE A 234 -7.49 -25.62 6.48
CA ILE A 234 -7.89 -26.53 7.54
C ILE A 234 -7.10 -26.25 8.82
N ASN A 235 -7.65 -26.65 9.96
CA ASN A 235 -6.94 -26.68 11.24
C ASN A 235 -6.09 -27.96 11.38
N ALA A 236 -5.46 -28.16 12.53
CA ALA A 236 -4.61 -29.32 12.80
C ALA A 236 -5.38 -30.65 12.79
N GLU A 237 -6.67 -30.61 13.08
CA GLU A 237 -7.59 -31.74 13.09
C GLU A 237 -8.19 -32.06 11.71
N GLY A 238 -7.79 -31.30 10.66
CA GLY A 238 -8.31 -31.49 9.30
C GLY A 238 -9.68 -30.88 9.03
N GLN A 239 -10.24 -30.08 9.96
CA GLN A 239 -11.52 -29.44 9.79
C GLN A 239 -11.36 -28.07 9.10
N PRO A 240 -12.36 -27.60 8.34
CA PRO A 240 -12.33 -26.28 7.73
C PRO A 240 -12.06 -25.17 8.76
N LEU A 241 -11.07 -24.34 8.52
CA LEU A 241 -10.70 -23.23 9.40
C LEU A 241 -11.71 -22.08 9.34
N PHE A 242 -12.37 -21.92 8.20
CA PHE A 242 -13.34 -20.86 7.95
C PHE A 242 -14.69 -21.43 7.53
N LYS A 243 -15.75 -20.82 8.03
CA LYS A 243 -17.10 -21.09 7.53
C LYS A 243 -17.25 -20.61 6.08
N PRO A 244 -18.10 -21.24 5.26
CA PRO A 244 -18.39 -20.78 3.91
C PRO A 244 -18.82 -19.31 3.90
N ARG A 245 -18.20 -18.52 3.03
CA ARG A 245 -18.56 -17.11 2.84
C ARG A 245 -19.74 -17.00 1.90
N VAL A 246 -20.82 -16.41 2.37
CA VAL A 246 -21.98 -16.05 1.55
C VAL A 246 -21.95 -14.53 1.33
N THR A 247 -21.92 -14.11 0.07
CA THR A 247 -22.02 -12.69 -0.29
C THR A 247 -23.41 -12.40 -0.82
N ARG A 248 -24.11 -11.47 -0.20
CA ARG A 248 -25.43 -11.01 -0.64
C ARG A 248 -25.40 -9.50 -0.88
N LEU A 249 -26.03 -9.07 -1.97
CA LEU A 249 -26.25 -7.66 -2.22
C LEU A 249 -27.50 -7.23 -1.46
N GLN A 250 -27.37 -6.27 -0.56
CA GLN A 250 -28.49 -5.68 0.16
C GLN A 250 -28.70 -4.25 -0.35
N ALA A 251 -29.81 -4.03 -1.02
CA ALA A 251 -30.22 -2.68 -1.40
C ALA A 251 -30.68 -1.90 -0.16
N VAL A 252 -30.18 -0.68 0.00
CA VAL A 252 -30.62 0.25 1.05
C VAL A 252 -31.42 1.36 0.38
N ALA A 253 -32.74 1.38 0.59
CA ALA A 253 -33.61 2.40 0.07
C ALA A 253 -33.77 3.55 1.06
N TRP A 254 -33.86 4.77 0.55
CA TRP A 254 -34.23 5.94 1.34
C TRP A 254 -35.63 5.80 1.89
N GLN A 255 -35.81 6.05 3.17
CA GLN A 255 -37.12 6.17 3.83
C GLN A 255 -37.39 7.65 4.12
N ALA A 256 -38.63 7.99 4.43
CA ALA A 256 -39.03 9.38 4.71
C ALA A 256 -38.18 10.05 5.81
N ARG A 257 -37.74 9.29 6.82
CA ARG A 257 -36.84 9.77 7.89
C ARG A 257 -35.41 10.08 7.42
N HIS A 258 -35.01 9.58 6.26
CA HIS A 258 -33.67 9.81 5.68
C HIS A 258 -33.64 10.99 4.68
N GLY A 259 -34.67 11.85 4.68
CA GLY A 259 -34.79 12.95 3.71
C GLY A 259 -33.62 13.95 3.77
N SER A 260 -33.02 14.20 4.95
CA SER A 260 -31.81 15.03 5.08
C SER A 260 -30.59 14.37 4.42
N GLN A 261 -30.42 13.07 4.62
CA GLN A 261 -29.32 12.31 4.02
C GLN A 261 -29.44 12.22 2.50
N GLN A 262 -30.67 12.07 1.97
CA GLN A 262 -30.90 12.12 0.54
C GLN A 262 -30.55 13.47 -0.05
N ARG A 263 -30.97 14.57 0.60
CA ARG A 263 -30.60 15.95 0.16
C ARG A 263 -29.11 16.17 0.15
N LEU A 264 -28.40 15.71 1.20
CA LEU A 264 -26.93 15.78 1.26
C LEU A 264 -26.30 14.99 0.11
N TYR A 265 -26.78 13.80 -0.18
CA TYR A 265 -26.31 12.99 -1.29
C TYR A 265 -26.47 13.67 -2.64
N GLU A 266 -27.65 14.26 -2.89
CA GLU A 266 -27.96 15.00 -4.12
C GLU A 266 -27.06 16.23 -4.23
N ALA A 267 -26.93 17.04 -3.19
CA ALA A 267 -26.11 18.24 -3.17
C ALA A 267 -24.60 17.93 -3.38
N VAL A 268 -24.07 16.88 -2.73
CA VAL A 268 -22.67 16.44 -2.96
C VAL A 268 -22.52 15.90 -4.38
N THR A 269 -23.51 15.20 -4.92
CA THR A 269 -23.46 14.68 -6.30
C THR A 269 -23.41 15.82 -7.32
N ASP A 270 -24.16 16.88 -7.11
CA ASP A 270 -24.14 18.06 -7.98
C ASP A 270 -22.81 18.82 -7.89
N TYR A 271 -22.27 19.01 -6.68
CA TYR A 271 -20.94 19.55 -6.46
C TYR A 271 -19.85 18.73 -7.17
N VAL A 272 -19.88 17.40 -7.01
CA VAL A 272 -18.96 16.48 -7.67
C VAL A 272 -19.05 16.57 -9.18
N ARG A 273 -20.27 16.61 -9.72
CA ARG A 273 -20.49 16.74 -11.18
C ARG A 273 -19.91 18.04 -11.72
N HIS A 274 -20.16 19.14 -11.03
CA HIS A 274 -19.65 20.47 -11.40
C HIS A 274 -18.11 20.49 -11.38
N GLY A 275 -17.51 20.12 -10.25
CA GLY A 275 -16.06 20.10 -10.07
C GLY A 275 -15.36 19.13 -11.04
N TYR A 276 -15.95 17.95 -11.30
CA TYR A 276 -15.39 17.00 -12.27
C TYR A 276 -15.38 17.55 -13.68
N ASN A 277 -16.48 18.20 -14.14
CA ASN A 277 -16.56 18.79 -15.46
C ASN A 277 -15.54 19.93 -15.64
N GLN A 278 -15.37 20.77 -14.62
CA GLN A 278 -14.35 21.83 -14.64
C GLN A 278 -12.93 21.24 -14.66
N ALA A 279 -12.67 20.22 -13.86
CA ALA A 279 -11.39 19.53 -13.82
C ALA A 279 -11.02 18.90 -15.17
N MET A 280 -12.00 18.30 -15.85
CA MET A 280 -11.79 17.73 -17.18
C MET A 280 -11.50 18.80 -18.22
N ALA A 281 -12.23 19.92 -18.22
CA ALA A 281 -11.99 21.06 -19.11
C ALA A 281 -10.61 21.68 -18.89
N ALA A 282 -10.18 21.81 -17.65
CA ALA A 282 -8.88 22.35 -17.26
C ALA A 282 -7.73 21.32 -17.26
N LYS A 283 -7.98 20.05 -17.62
CA LYS A 283 -7.02 18.93 -17.58
C LYS A 283 -6.40 18.66 -16.18
N GLN A 284 -7.12 19.00 -15.12
CA GLN A 284 -6.69 18.86 -13.73
C GLN A 284 -7.11 17.51 -13.14
N ARG A 285 -6.36 16.45 -13.42
CA ARG A 285 -6.67 15.06 -13.03
C ARG A 285 -6.84 14.88 -11.52
N HIS A 286 -6.08 15.61 -10.71
CA HIS A 286 -6.12 15.54 -9.24
C HIS A 286 -7.47 16.04 -8.68
N ILE A 287 -8.07 17.07 -9.25
CA ILE A 287 -9.42 17.52 -8.87
C ILE A 287 -10.47 16.48 -9.29
N GLY A 288 -10.36 15.92 -10.49
CA GLY A 288 -11.22 14.82 -10.91
C GLY A 288 -11.17 13.61 -9.93
N PHE A 289 -9.99 13.27 -9.44
CA PHE A 289 -9.83 12.24 -8.42
C PHE A 289 -10.52 12.61 -7.10
N LEU A 290 -10.34 13.85 -6.62
CA LEU A 290 -10.99 14.35 -5.41
C LEU A 290 -12.53 14.26 -5.51
N MET A 291 -13.08 14.62 -6.68
CA MET A 291 -14.52 14.54 -6.92
C MET A 291 -15.03 13.08 -6.82
N ILE A 292 -14.32 12.13 -7.43
CA ILE A 292 -14.67 10.70 -7.33
C ILE A 292 -14.57 10.22 -5.87
N LEU A 293 -13.56 10.67 -5.13
CA LEU A 293 -13.42 10.35 -3.73
C LEU A 293 -14.60 10.87 -2.91
N MET A 294 -14.99 12.12 -3.07
CA MET A 294 -16.13 12.71 -2.36
C MET A 294 -17.44 11.97 -2.66
N GLN A 295 -17.65 11.57 -3.93
CA GLN A 295 -18.81 10.73 -4.28
C GLN A 295 -18.81 9.38 -3.55
N ARG A 296 -17.66 8.76 -3.39
CA ARG A 296 -17.54 7.51 -2.63
C ARG A 296 -17.78 7.71 -1.13
N LEU A 297 -17.34 8.84 -0.59
CA LEU A 297 -17.50 9.13 0.84
C LEU A 297 -18.94 9.44 1.21
N VAL A 298 -19.69 10.20 0.40
CA VAL A 298 -21.11 10.47 0.66
C VAL A 298 -21.95 9.19 0.55
N THR A 299 -21.54 8.24 -0.29
CA THR A 299 -22.18 6.92 -0.34
C THR A 299 -21.72 6.00 0.78
N SER A 300 -20.64 6.30 1.48
CA SER A 300 -20.12 5.51 2.61
C SER A 300 -20.85 5.86 3.91
N SER A 301 -20.72 7.11 4.37
CA SER A 301 -21.44 7.61 5.55
C SER A 301 -21.45 9.13 5.60
N THR A 302 -22.43 9.71 6.29
CA THR A 302 -22.51 11.15 6.54
C THR A 302 -21.28 11.69 7.27
N ALA A 303 -20.78 10.96 8.28
CA ALA A 303 -19.57 11.36 9.03
C ALA A 303 -18.32 11.39 8.14
N ALA A 304 -18.18 10.46 7.21
CA ALA A 304 -17.02 10.41 6.31
C ALA A 304 -16.97 11.62 5.38
N ILE A 305 -18.10 11.98 4.75
CA ILE A 305 -18.14 13.15 3.86
C ILE A 305 -17.98 14.45 4.66
N ARG A 306 -18.59 14.60 5.83
CA ARG A 306 -18.45 15.76 6.72
C ARG A 306 -16.97 16.00 7.07
N THR A 307 -16.29 14.99 7.58
CA THR A 307 -14.86 15.09 7.95
C THR A 307 -13.99 15.50 6.75
N THR A 308 -14.33 15.05 5.55
CA THR A 308 -13.59 15.38 4.34
C THR A 308 -13.85 16.82 3.90
N LEU A 309 -15.10 17.29 3.97
CA LEU A 309 -15.48 18.67 3.70
C LEU A 309 -14.81 19.63 4.69
N GLU A 310 -14.74 19.31 6.00
CA GLU A 310 -14.01 20.10 7.02
C GLU A 310 -12.52 20.27 6.66
N LYS A 311 -11.86 19.18 6.27
CA LYS A 311 -10.47 19.23 5.79
C LYS A 311 -10.31 20.09 4.55
N ARG A 312 -11.23 19.95 3.58
CA ARG A 312 -11.19 20.74 2.35
C ARG A 312 -11.40 22.23 2.63
N GLN A 313 -12.36 22.58 3.49
CA GLN A 313 -12.60 23.95 3.91
C GLN A 313 -11.35 24.57 4.53
N ALA A 314 -10.75 23.88 5.50
CA ALA A 314 -9.53 24.37 6.19
C ALA A 314 -8.38 24.63 5.20
N LEU A 315 -8.24 23.81 4.14
CA LEU A 315 -7.22 23.99 3.12
C LEU A 315 -7.54 25.13 2.14
N LEU A 316 -8.81 25.38 1.85
CA LEU A 316 -9.26 26.52 1.03
C LEU A 316 -9.13 27.86 1.79
N GLU A 317 -9.17 27.85 3.11
CA GLU A 317 -9.00 29.01 3.97
C GLU A 317 -7.53 29.33 4.28
N ALA A 318 -6.64 28.34 4.23
CA ALA A 318 -5.23 28.54 4.50
C ALA A 318 -4.58 29.44 3.44
N PRO A 319 -3.71 30.39 3.82
CA PRO A 319 -2.96 31.16 2.85
C PRO A 319 -2.11 30.22 2.01
N GLN A 320 -2.38 30.19 0.70
CA GLN A 320 -1.77 29.26 -0.25
C GLN A 320 -0.26 29.51 -0.36
N PRO A 321 0.62 28.64 0.11
CA PRO A 321 2.01 28.67 -0.31
C PRO A 321 2.07 28.09 -1.72
N GLN A 322 2.11 28.97 -2.70
CA GLN A 322 2.39 28.70 -4.13
C GLN A 322 1.49 27.63 -4.80
N ALA A 323 0.43 28.12 -5.44
CA ALA A 323 -0.57 27.39 -6.23
C ALA A 323 -0.04 26.52 -7.40
N ASN A 324 1.27 26.39 -7.58
CA ASN A 324 1.89 25.79 -8.76
C ASN A 324 2.56 24.43 -8.52
N LEU A 325 2.36 23.80 -7.35
CA LEU A 325 2.99 22.48 -7.08
C LEU A 325 2.38 21.33 -7.90
N PHE A 326 1.18 21.51 -8.47
CA PHE A 326 0.33 20.42 -8.96
C PHE A 326 0.06 20.42 -10.47
N GLU A 327 0.32 21.52 -11.16
CA GLU A 327 0.01 21.65 -12.59
C GLU A 327 0.81 20.72 -13.51
N ASN A 328 1.89 20.11 -13.00
CA ASN A 328 2.82 19.30 -13.79
C ASN A 328 3.09 17.88 -13.22
N THR A 329 2.27 17.36 -12.31
CA THR A 329 2.42 15.96 -11.89
C THR A 329 2.05 15.04 -13.05
N SER A 330 3.00 14.25 -13.56
CA SER A 330 2.77 13.31 -14.64
C SER A 330 1.78 12.20 -14.21
N ALA A 331 1.18 11.50 -15.18
CA ALA A 331 0.27 10.39 -14.90
C ALA A 331 0.97 9.26 -14.13
N ASP A 332 2.25 9.05 -14.39
CA ASP A 332 3.07 8.02 -13.75
C ASP A 332 3.46 8.42 -12.32
N GLU A 333 3.83 9.67 -12.09
CA GLU A 333 4.06 10.20 -10.74
C GLU A 333 2.80 10.13 -9.86
N TRP A 334 1.63 10.44 -10.45
CA TRP A 334 0.36 10.29 -9.74
C TRP A 334 0.04 8.84 -9.39
N ALA A 335 0.28 7.91 -10.32
CA ALA A 335 0.07 6.48 -10.10
C ALA A 335 1.06 5.89 -9.07
N ASP A 336 2.22 6.49 -8.90
CA ASP A 336 3.24 6.09 -7.93
C ASP A 336 2.96 6.51 -6.49
N LEU A 337 2.03 7.45 -6.27
CA LEU A 337 1.61 7.85 -4.94
C LEU A 337 0.76 6.75 -4.29
N ASP A 338 0.91 6.56 -2.98
CA ASP A 338 -0.06 5.75 -2.24
C ASP A 338 -1.41 6.47 -2.16
N GLY A 339 -2.48 5.72 -1.86
CA GLY A 339 -3.83 6.27 -1.85
C GLY A 339 -3.99 7.45 -0.87
N GLN A 340 -3.28 7.48 0.26
CA GLN A 340 -3.32 8.58 1.21
C GLN A 340 -2.59 9.81 0.68
N SER A 341 -1.43 9.64 0.08
CA SER A 341 -0.66 10.72 -0.55
C SER A 341 -1.42 11.32 -1.75
N GLN A 342 -2.15 10.49 -2.52
CA GLN A 342 -3.02 10.97 -3.59
C GLN A 342 -4.17 11.85 -3.03
N VAL A 343 -4.78 11.42 -1.92
CA VAL A 343 -5.83 12.19 -1.24
C VAL A 343 -5.28 13.51 -0.71
N ASP A 344 -4.18 13.46 0.03
CA ASP A 344 -3.58 14.65 0.64
C ASP A 344 -3.15 15.65 -0.44
N LEU A 345 -2.61 15.17 -1.56
CA LEU A 345 -2.24 15.99 -2.70
C LEU A 345 -3.47 16.60 -3.39
N ALA A 346 -4.49 15.80 -3.69
CA ALA A 346 -5.73 16.27 -4.30
C ALA A 346 -6.45 17.31 -3.43
N MET A 347 -6.43 17.12 -2.11
CA MET A 347 -7.02 18.06 -1.15
C MET A 347 -6.31 19.41 -1.11
N GLN A 348 -5.01 19.48 -1.39
CA GLN A 348 -4.22 20.70 -1.42
C GLN A 348 -4.31 21.46 -2.76
N SER A 349 -4.98 20.91 -3.76
CA SER A 349 -5.13 21.57 -5.06
C SER A 349 -5.94 22.85 -4.95
N SER A 350 -5.63 23.84 -5.81
CA SER A 350 -6.42 25.07 -5.92
C SER A 350 -7.85 24.75 -6.37
N GLY A 351 -8.83 25.32 -5.67
CA GLY A 351 -10.23 25.21 -6.02
C GLY A 351 -10.64 26.18 -7.15
N TRP A 352 -11.91 26.11 -7.53
CA TRP A 352 -12.53 27.09 -8.40
C TRP A 352 -13.13 28.26 -7.57
N GLU A 353 -13.45 29.35 -8.23
CA GLU A 353 -13.80 30.62 -7.61
C GLU A 353 -14.96 30.54 -6.58
N LEU A 354 -15.94 29.67 -6.83
CA LEU A 354 -17.09 29.48 -5.94
C LEU A 354 -16.98 28.27 -5.00
N GLU A 355 -15.92 27.48 -5.10
CA GLU A 355 -15.80 26.22 -4.33
C GLU A 355 -15.91 26.42 -2.83
N LYS A 356 -15.35 27.50 -2.30
CA LYS A 356 -15.38 27.79 -0.85
C LYS A 356 -16.83 27.88 -0.34
N SER A 357 -17.69 28.64 -1.01
CA SER A 357 -19.09 28.78 -0.61
C SER A 357 -19.91 27.51 -0.80
N GLU A 358 -19.59 26.70 -1.84
CA GLU A 358 -20.21 25.40 -2.05
C GLU A 358 -19.83 24.41 -0.93
N VAL A 359 -18.56 24.36 -0.55
CA VAL A 359 -18.07 23.50 0.55
C VAL A 359 -18.67 23.92 1.90
N GLU A 360 -18.78 25.22 2.18
CA GLU A 360 -19.43 25.73 3.39
C GLU A 360 -20.90 25.28 3.49
N MET A 361 -21.67 25.45 2.40
CA MET A 361 -23.06 25.00 2.34
C MET A 361 -23.20 23.49 2.54
N LEU A 362 -22.35 22.70 1.88
CA LEU A 362 -22.35 21.25 2.01
C LEU A 362 -21.99 20.79 3.42
N LEU A 363 -21.10 21.50 4.08
CA LEU A 363 -20.67 21.23 5.44
C LEU A 363 -21.79 21.49 6.46
N GLU A 364 -22.55 22.58 6.30
CA GLU A 364 -23.73 22.85 7.11
C GLU A 364 -24.75 21.74 6.93
N LEU A 365 -25.07 21.37 5.69
CA LEU A 365 -26.02 20.32 5.37
C LEU A 365 -25.57 18.96 5.94
N ALA A 366 -24.26 18.66 5.91
CA ALA A 366 -23.71 17.44 6.49
C ALA A 366 -23.85 17.40 8.01
N ARG A 367 -23.62 18.52 8.70
CA ARG A 367 -23.80 18.68 10.16
C ARG A 367 -25.26 18.54 10.57
N GLU A 368 -26.18 19.18 9.84
CA GLU A 368 -27.62 19.02 10.04
C GLU A 368 -28.08 17.58 9.86
N THR A 369 -27.55 16.92 8.80
CA THR A 369 -27.88 15.52 8.50
C THR A 369 -27.41 14.60 9.61
N GLU A 370 -26.20 14.80 10.13
CA GLU A 370 -25.64 14.01 11.24
C GLU A 370 -26.42 14.22 12.55
N ALA A 371 -26.86 15.45 12.81
CA ALA A 371 -27.71 15.78 13.98
C ALA A 371 -29.15 15.23 13.85
N ALA A 372 -29.65 15.02 12.63
CA ALA A 372 -31.01 14.55 12.39
C ALA A 372 -31.23 13.05 12.66
N GLY A 373 -30.16 12.25 12.80
CA GLY A 373 -30.31 10.83 13.16
C GLY A 373 -29.28 9.90 12.53
N THR A 374 -29.60 8.60 12.58
CA THR A 374 -28.74 7.53 12.11
C THR A 374 -28.69 7.42 10.59
N ASP A 375 -27.53 7.04 10.08
CA ASP A 375 -27.29 6.77 8.67
C ASP A 375 -28.10 5.54 8.19
N ALA A 376 -28.75 5.64 7.03
CA ALA A 376 -29.58 4.57 6.47
C ALA A 376 -28.82 3.24 6.29
N LYS A 377 -27.52 3.30 5.95
CA LYS A 377 -26.68 2.09 5.87
C LYS A 377 -26.40 1.50 7.25
N ALA A 378 -26.16 2.34 8.25
CA ALA A 378 -25.94 1.90 9.62
C ALA A 378 -27.21 1.22 10.18
N GLU A 379 -28.39 1.79 9.92
CA GLU A 379 -29.67 1.16 10.30
C GLU A 379 -29.86 -0.19 9.61
N ALA A 380 -29.65 -0.24 8.29
CA ALA A 380 -29.78 -1.49 7.54
C ALA A 380 -28.79 -2.56 8.01
N LEU A 381 -27.55 -2.15 8.39
CA LEU A 381 -26.56 -3.06 8.96
C LEU A 381 -26.99 -3.60 10.32
N LEU A 382 -27.52 -2.74 11.20
CA LEU A 382 -28.02 -3.15 12.51
C LEU A 382 -29.20 -4.13 12.38
N GLU A 383 -30.15 -3.84 11.47
CA GLU A 383 -31.25 -4.76 11.20
C GLU A 383 -30.75 -6.13 10.71
N LEU A 384 -29.73 -6.16 9.86
CA LEU A 384 -29.15 -7.43 9.40
C LEU A 384 -28.46 -8.19 10.53
N ILE A 385 -27.74 -7.50 11.41
CA ILE A 385 -27.09 -8.11 12.57
C ILE A 385 -28.14 -8.74 13.50
N TYR A 386 -29.23 -8.01 13.82
CA TYR A 386 -30.33 -8.54 14.64
C TYR A 386 -31.04 -9.74 14.01
N LYS A 387 -31.10 -9.81 12.68
CA LYS A 387 -31.70 -10.98 11.99
C LYS A 387 -30.79 -12.20 11.96
N LEU A 388 -29.50 -12.04 12.27
CA LEU A 388 -28.51 -13.13 12.29
C LEU A 388 -28.28 -13.69 13.70
N GLN A 389 -28.74 -13.01 14.74
CA GLN A 389 -28.79 -13.50 16.12
C GLN A 389 -30.00 -14.41 16.34
#